data_802b7551f8c440cb8881049d69726c03
#
_entry.id   802b7551f8c440cb8881049d69726c03
#
_cell.length_a   1.000
_cell.length_b   1.000
_cell.length_c   1.000
_cell.angle_alpha   90.00
_cell.angle_beta   90.00
_cell.angle_gamma   90.00
#
_symmetry.space_group_name_H-M   'P 1'
#
loop_
_entity.id
_entity.type
_entity.pdbx_description
1 polymer ?
#
loop_
_entity_poly.entity_id
_entity_poly.type
_entity_poly.pdbx_seq_one_letter_code
_entity_poly.pdbx_strand_id
1 'polypeptide(L)'
;LKYLKKFKPMNVFIHDAARPDFTINLLKKISNQLIKNKAVIPFIYPKDSAKYKLKNQFYNLERNKIILTQTPQAFRYKDLYELAINQNVKISDEATLFIKNNYKIKFISGENKNNKITYKDDIKYHKTFFGIGFDIHKLVKNKKLYLGGIKIPFHSGLKGHSDGDVILHAIIDALLGAMRKKDIGTYFPSNRNKFK
;
A
#
# COMPACT_ATOMS: atom_id res chain seq x y z
N LEU A 1 -6.38 -4.75 18.94
CA LEU A 1 -6.49 -3.72 19.99
C LEU A 1 -5.82 -4.17 21.30
N LYS A 2 -6.11 -5.38 21.84
CA LYS A 2 -5.50 -5.86 23.11
C LYS A 2 -3.96 -5.77 23.10
N TYR A 3 -3.31 -6.17 21.99
CA TYR A 3 -1.87 -6.08 21.83
C TYR A 3 -1.33 -4.65 21.91
N LEU A 4 -2.06 -3.68 21.38
CA LEU A 4 -1.66 -2.27 21.39
C LEU A 4 -1.69 -1.64 22.78
N LYS A 5 -2.41 -2.22 23.74
CA LYS A 5 -2.54 -1.71 25.13
C LYS A 5 -1.17 -1.48 25.78
N LYS A 6 -0.18 -2.35 25.51
CA LYS A 6 1.18 -2.25 26.07
C LYS A 6 1.93 -0.98 25.64
N PHE A 7 1.58 -0.40 24.48
CA PHE A 7 2.20 0.81 23.97
C PHE A 7 1.49 2.09 24.41
N LYS A 8 0.35 2.00 25.10
CA LYS A 8 -0.48 3.13 25.56
C LYS A 8 -0.76 4.17 24.46
N PRO A 9 -1.18 3.75 23.24
CA PRO A 9 -1.37 4.70 22.15
C PRO A 9 -2.51 5.68 22.50
N MET A 10 -2.36 6.93 22.12
CA MET A 10 -3.42 7.93 22.26
C MET A 10 -4.49 7.72 21.17
N ASN A 11 -4.07 7.45 19.97
CA ASN A 11 -4.91 7.29 18.79
C ASN A 11 -4.59 5.99 18.06
N VAL A 12 -5.56 5.47 17.33
CA VAL A 12 -5.40 4.31 16.45
C VAL A 12 -6.02 4.60 15.09
N PHE A 13 -5.33 4.20 14.04
CA PHE A 13 -5.82 4.22 12.66
C PHE A 13 -6.06 2.78 12.24
N ILE A 14 -7.22 2.51 11.68
CA ILE A 14 -7.60 1.22 11.14
C ILE A 14 -7.75 1.37 9.64
N HIS A 15 -7.06 0.51 8.90
CA HIS A 15 -7.03 0.61 7.46
C HIS A 15 -7.18 -0.76 6.77
N ASP A 16 -7.99 -0.80 5.72
CA ASP A 16 -8.12 -1.96 4.85
C ASP A 16 -6.85 -2.10 3.99
N ALA A 17 -6.13 -3.21 4.09
CA ALA A 17 -5.01 -3.51 3.19
C ALA A 17 -5.42 -3.53 1.71
N ALA A 18 -6.72 -3.70 1.43
CA ALA A 18 -7.29 -3.65 0.10
C ALA A 18 -7.51 -2.22 -0.46
N ARG A 19 -7.04 -1.16 0.21
CA ARG A 19 -7.11 0.23 -0.26
C ARG A 19 -5.71 0.83 -0.38
N PRO A 20 -4.96 0.54 -1.44
CA PRO A 20 -3.57 0.98 -1.57
C PRO A 20 -3.41 2.48 -1.88
N ASP A 21 -4.46 3.15 -2.38
CA ASP A 21 -4.35 4.47 -3.04
C ASP A 21 -4.77 5.65 -2.14
N PHE A 22 -4.75 5.51 -0.81
CA PHE A 22 -4.98 6.65 0.08
C PHE A 22 -3.78 7.60 0.10
N THR A 23 -4.03 8.90 0.30
CA THR A 23 -2.96 9.91 0.27
C THR A 23 -2.50 10.33 1.67
N ILE A 24 -1.26 10.85 1.74
CA ILE A 24 -0.74 11.49 2.97
C ILE A 24 -1.63 12.67 3.39
N ASN A 25 -2.23 13.38 2.42
CA ASN A 25 -3.13 14.50 2.72
C ASN A 25 -4.39 14.03 3.44
N LEU A 26 -4.95 12.88 3.08
CA LEU A 26 -6.06 12.28 3.80
C LEU A 26 -5.68 11.96 5.25
N LEU A 27 -4.52 11.34 5.48
CA LEU A 27 -4.02 11.07 6.83
C LEU A 27 -3.86 12.34 7.65
N LYS A 28 -3.28 13.40 7.09
CA LYS A 28 -3.15 14.70 7.76
C LYS A 28 -4.50 15.30 8.14
N LYS A 29 -5.48 15.27 7.23
CA LYS A 29 -6.86 15.73 7.51
C LYS A 29 -7.49 14.94 8.66
N ILE A 30 -7.38 13.61 8.64
CA ILE A 30 -7.89 12.74 9.70
C ILE A 30 -7.22 13.07 11.03
N SER A 31 -5.89 13.13 11.07
CA SER A 31 -5.11 13.43 12.28
C SER A 31 -5.52 14.76 12.90
N ASN A 32 -5.64 15.82 12.10
CA ASN A 32 -6.02 17.15 12.57
C ASN A 32 -7.43 17.16 13.17
N GLN A 33 -8.37 16.45 12.56
CA GLN A 33 -9.74 16.36 13.08
C GLN A 33 -9.81 15.50 14.35
N LEU A 34 -8.94 14.51 14.50
CA LEU A 34 -8.91 13.63 15.67
C LEU A 34 -8.45 14.36 16.96
N ILE A 35 -7.79 15.51 16.84
CA ILE A 35 -7.42 16.35 17.99
C ILE A 35 -8.67 16.72 18.79
N LYS A 36 -9.77 17.06 18.13
CA LYS A 36 -11.02 17.54 18.73
C LYS A 36 -12.15 16.50 18.74
N ASN A 37 -11.96 15.34 18.14
CA ASN A 37 -13.01 14.34 17.99
C ASN A 37 -12.53 12.97 18.50
N LYS A 38 -13.47 12.10 18.90
CA LYS A 38 -13.17 10.73 19.36
C LYS A 38 -13.04 9.74 18.20
N ALA A 39 -13.76 10.01 17.10
CA ALA A 39 -13.73 9.22 15.88
C ALA A 39 -13.78 10.14 14.64
N VAL A 40 -12.99 9.81 13.63
CA VAL A 40 -12.94 10.53 12.34
C VAL A 40 -12.99 9.51 11.22
N ILE A 41 -14.01 9.62 10.38
CA ILE A 41 -14.30 8.67 9.31
C ILE A 41 -14.37 9.40 7.97
N PRO A 42 -13.53 9.06 6.99
CA PRO A 42 -13.65 9.57 5.65
C PRO A 42 -14.80 8.88 4.91
N PHE A 43 -15.50 9.62 4.07
CA PHE A 43 -16.58 9.11 3.27
C PHE A 43 -16.64 9.72 1.87
N ILE A 44 -17.32 9.04 0.96
CA ILE A 44 -17.72 9.55 -0.35
C ILE A 44 -19.22 9.31 -0.55
N TYR A 45 -19.83 10.06 -1.43
CA TYR A 45 -21.18 9.76 -1.89
C TYR A 45 -21.18 8.69 -2.99
N PRO A 46 -22.20 7.83 -3.06
CA PRO A 46 -22.33 6.89 -4.17
C PRO A 46 -22.49 7.63 -5.50
N LYS A 47 -21.81 7.13 -6.54
CA LYS A 47 -21.93 7.70 -7.90
C LYS A 47 -23.24 7.30 -8.54
N ASP A 48 -23.65 6.06 -8.33
CA ASP A 48 -24.84 5.47 -8.91
C ASP A 48 -26.05 5.62 -8.01
N SER A 49 -27.25 5.42 -8.57
CA SER A 49 -28.48 5.42 -7.81
C SER A 49 -28.54 4.18 -6.92
N ALA A 50 -28.80 4.38 -5.64
CA ALA A 50 -28.86 3.31 -4.66
C ALA A 50 -30.31 2.87 -4.40
N LYS A 51 -30.50 1.57 -4.29
CA LYS A 51 -31.78 0.94 -3.94
C LYS A 51 -31.57 0.04 -2.72
N TYR A 52 -32.55 0.04 -1.84
CA TYR A 52 -32.62 -0.91 -0.74
C TYR A 52 -33.53 -2.07 -1.11
N LYS A 53 -33.01 -3.30 -1.02
CA LYS A 53 -33.79 -4.53 -1.28
C LYS A 53 -34.23 -5.13 0.04
N LEU A 54 -35.52 -5.26 0.24
CA LEU A 54 -36.10 -6.00 1.36
C LEU A 54 -37.01 -7.11 0.81
N LYS A 55 -36.65 -8.36 1.05
CA LYS A 55 -37.31 -9.53 0.41
C LYS A 55 -37.35 -9.36 -1.12
N ASN A 56 -38.51 -9.29 -1.71
CA ASN A 56 -38.72 -9.11 -3.16
C ASN A 56 -39.09 -7.67 -3.58
N GLN A 57 -39.00 -6.72 -2.65
CA GLN A 57 -39.35 -5.31 -2.92
C GLN A 57 -38.08 -4.46 -2.97
N PHE A 58 -38.13 -3.39 -3.79
CA PHE A 58 -37.04 -2.43 -3.96
C PHE A 58 -37.50 -1.04 -3.58
N TYR A 59 -36.74 -0.37 -2.75
CA TYR A 59 -37.03 0.98 -2.28
C TYR A 59 -35.93 1.93 -2.78
N ASN A 60 -36.36 3.12 -3.21
CA ASN A 60 -35.42 4.15 -3.65
C ASN A 60 -34.76 4.79 -2.45
N LEU A 61 -33.44 4.94 -2.51
CA LEU A 61 -32.67 5.68 -1.51
C LEU A 61 -32.20 7.01 -2.11
N GLU A 62 -32.41 8.09 -1.38
CA GLU A 62 -31.89 9.39 -1.76
C GLU A 62 -30.37 9.40 -1.67
N ARG A 63 -29.71 9.48 -2.82
CA ARG A 63 -28.25 9.36 -2.93
C ARG A 63 -27.49 10.35 -2.04
N ASN A 64 -27.98 11.55 -1.86
CA ASN A 64 -27.39 12.59 -1.02
C ASN A 64 -27.48 12.31 0.50
N LYS A 65 -28.31 11.35 0.89
CA LYS A 65 -28.45 10.88 2.29
C LYS A 65 -27.65 9.60 2.57
N ILE A 66 -26.97 9.04 1.57
CA ILE A 66 -26.15 7.84 1.70
C ILE A 66 -24.70 8.23 1.64
N ILE A 67 -23.91 7.73 2.56
CA ILE A 67 -22.46 7.87 2.55
C ILE A 67 -21.80 6.49 2.50
N LEU A 68 -20.73 6.38 1.73
CA LEU A 68 -19.89 5.20 1.66
C LEU A 68 -18.63 5.49 2.46
N THR A 69 -18.47 4.85 3.61
CA THR A 69 -17.32 5.03 4.47
C THR A 69 -16.07 4.41 3.86
N GLN A 70 -14.97 5.09 4.03
CA GLN A 70 -13.64 4.61 3.60
C GLN A 70 -12.75 4.40 4.82
N THR A 71 -11.64 3.71 4.61
CA THR A 71 -10.51 3.68 5.54
C THR A 71 -9.32 4.43 4.92
N PRO A 72 -8.38 5.00 5.71
CA PRO A 72 -8.20 4.85 7.16
C PRO A 72 -9.30 5.52 7.98
N GLN A 73 -9.82 4.79 8.97
CA GLN A 73 -10.67 5.34 10.04
C GLN A 73 -9.80 5.57 11.27
N ALA A 74 -10.01 6.67 11.97
CA ALA A 74 -9.21 6.99 13.13
C ALA A 74 -10.05 7.23 14.39
N PHE A 75 -9.54 6.74 15.51
CA PHE A 75 -10.24 6.73 16.78
C PHE A 75 -9.31 7.09 17.93
N ARG A 76 -9.85 7.70 18.99
CA ARG A 76 -9.19 7.69 20.28
C ARG A 76 -9.10 6.24 20.77
N TYR A 77 -7.90 5.78 21.06
CA TYR A 77 -7.68 4.38 21.41
C TYR A 77 -8.50 3.92 22.59
N LYS A 78 -8.56 4.74 23.66
CA LYS A 78 -9.31 4.40 24.89
C LYS A 78 -10.79 4.16 24.57
N ASP A 79 -11.43 5.11 23.87
CA ASP A 79 -12.85 5.01 23.55
C ASP A 79 -13.14 3.77 22.67
N LEU A 80 -12.33 3.53 21.63
CA LEU A 80 -12.51 2.35 20.79
C LEU A 80 -12.28 1.04 21.55
N TYR A 81 -11.26 1.00 22.42
CA TYR A 81 -10.93 -0.18 23.21
C TYR A 81 -12.07 -0.56 24.16
N GLU A 82 -12.64 0.40 24.89
CA GLU A 82 -13.77 0.21 25.79
C GLU A 82 -15.00 -0.31 25.04
N LEU A 83 -15.32 0.26 23.87
CA LEU A 83 -16.44 -0.19 23.06
C LEU A 83 -16.22 -1.60 22.49
N ALA A 84 -15.00 -1.92 22.05
CA ALA A 84 -14.70 -3.20 21.43
C ALA A 84 -14.66 -4.38 22.41
N ILE A 85 -14.29 -4.15 23.68
CA ILE A 85 -14.24 -5.22 24.69
C ILE A 85 -15.64 -5.64 25.15
N ASN A 86 -16.55 -4.69 25.22
CA ASN A 86 -17.87 -4.90 25.81
C ASN A 86 -18.92 -5.41 24.82
N GLN A 87 -18.52 -5.80 23.61
CA GLN A 87 -19.48 -6.22 22.59
C GLN A 87 -19.31 -7.64 22.09
N ASN A 88 -20.42 -8.40 22.14
CA ASN A 88 -20.58 -9.71 21.51
C ASN A 88 -21.27 -9.63 20.12
N VAL A 89 -21.27 -8.47 19.47
CA VAL A 89 -22.04 -8.26 18.23
C VAL A 89 -21.09 -8.25 17.03
N LYS A 90 -21.46 -8.99 15.99
CA LYS A 90 -20.80 -8.91 14.68
C LYS A 90 -20.97 -7.49 14.12
N ILE A 91 -19.85 -6.81 13.88
CA ILE A 91 -19.78 -5.45 13.35
C ILE A 91 -19.24 -5.48 11.91
N SER A 92 -19.70 -4.57 11.08
CA SER A 92 -19.21 -4.41 9.72
C SER A 92 -17.93 -3.59 9.65
N ASP A 93 -17.81 -2.58 10.51
CA ASP A 93 -16.65 -1.72 10.70
C ASP A 93 -16.65 -1.10 12.10
N GLU A 94 -15.54 -0.49 12.50
CA GLU A 94 -15.39 0.11 13.84
C GLU A 94 -16.28 1.35 14.05
N ALA A 95 -16.62 2.08 12.97
CA ALA A 95 -17.54 3.20 13.04
C ALA A 95 -18.92 2.75 13.56
N THR A 96 -19.34 1.53 13.24
CA THR A 96 -20.60 0.94 13.71
C THR A 96 -20.65 0.88 15.25
N LEU A 97 -19.53 0.64 15.93
CA LEU A 97 -19.49 0.63 17.40
C LEU A 97 -19.83 2.00 17.98
N PHE A 98 -19.25 3.06 17.40
CA PHE A 98 -19.50 4.43 17.83
C PHE A 98 -20.94 4.84 17.58
N ILE A 99 -21.51 4.50 16.41
CA ILE A 99 -22.92 4.79 16.07
C ILE A 99 -23.87 4.11 17.05
N LYS A 100 -23.70 2.79 17.28
CA LYS A 100 -24.58 2.02 18.18
C LYS A 100 -24.54 2.50 19.64
N ASN A 101 -23.44 3.08 20.05
CA ASN A 101 -23.28 3.61 21.41
C ASN A 101 -23.51 5.13 21.48
N ASN A 102 -24.11 5.75 20.45
CA ASN A 102 -24.43 7.17 20.38
C ASN A 102 -23.21 8.11 20.53
N TYR A 103 -22.02 7.64 20.16
CA TYR A 103 -20.85 8.50 20.13
C TYR A 103 -20.88 9.40 18.89
N LYS A 104 -20.49 10.66 19.08
CA LYS A 104 -20.35 11.61 17.99
C LYS A 104 -19.17 11.24 17.10
N ILE A 105 -19.44 11.04 15.81
CA ILE A 105 -18.43 10.80 14.78
C ILE A 105 -18.24 12.05 13.94
N LYS A 106 -16.99 12.40 13.66
CA LYS A 106 -16.66 13.41 12.67
C LYS A 106 -16.49 12.76 11.31
N PHE A 107 -17.45 12.92 10.44
CA PHE A 107 -17.33 12.55 9.04
C PHE A 107 -16.59 13.64 8.26
N ILE A 108 -15.66 13.23 7.37
CA ILE A 108 -14.90 14.13 6.51
C ILE A 108 -14.93 13.62 5.07
N SER A 109 -14.73 14.51 4.09
CA SER A 109 -14.60 14.11 2.69
C SER A 109 -13.39 13.19 2.50
N GLY A 110 -13.67 12.00 1.97
CA GLY A 110 -12.68 11.02 1.55
C GLY A 110 -12.14 11.32 0.15
N GLU A 111 -11.59 10.30 -0.49
CA GLU A 111 -10.94 10.42 -1.79
C GLU A 111 -11.51 9.40 -2.79
N ASN A 112 -11.94 9.87 -3.97
CA ASN A 112 -12.45 8.99 -5.02
C ASN A 112 -11.41 7.96 -5.52
N LYS A 113 -10.12 8.26 -5.37
CA LYS A 113 -9.04 7.33 -5.73
C LYS A 113 -8.83 6.22 -4.69
N ASN A 114 -9.24 6.45 -3.45
CA ASN A 114 -9.11 5.50 -2.34
C ASN A 114 -10.15 4.39 -2.44
N ASN A 115 -10.16 3.67 -3.57
CA ASN A 115 -11.08 2.58 -3.82
C ASN A 115 -10.66 1.31 -3.07
N LYS A 116 -11.64 0.50 -2.67
CA LYS A 116 -11.38 -0.83 -2.12
C LYS A 116 -11.30 -1.84 -3.26
N ILE A 117 -10.20 -2.55 -3.37
CA ILE A 117 -10.04 -3.69 -4.26
C ILE A 117 -10.85 -4.84 -3.67
N THR A 118 -11.98 -5.15 -4.27
CA THR A 118 -12.90 -6.21 -3.83
C THR A 118 -12.97 -7.33 -4.86
N TYR A 119 -12.94 -6.96 -6.13
CA TYR A 119 -12.99 -7.87 -7.26
C TYR A 119 -11.71 -7.79 -8.08
N LYS A 120 -11.46 -8.81 -8.90
CA LYS A 120 -10.27 -8.87 -9.76
C LYS A 120 -10.18 -7.68 -10.71
N ASP A 121 -11.33 -7.18 -11.18
CA ASP A 121 -11.42 -6.05 -12.11
C ASP A 121 -11.13 -4.69 -11.44
N ASP A 122 -11.17 -4.62 -10.10
CA ASP A 122 -10.75 -3.44 -9.36
C ASP A 122 -9.22 -3.24 -9.37
N ILE A 123 -8.48 -4.30 -9.72
CA ILE A 123 -7.03 -4.24 -9.85
C ILE A 123 -6.70 -3.45 -11.11
N LYS A 124 -6.58 -2.14 -10.95
CA LYS A 124 -6.00 -1.32 -12.01
C LYS A 124 -4.55 -1.70 -12.16
N TYR A 125 -4.20 -2.24 -13.32
CA TYR A 125 -2.80 -2.42 -13.67
C TYR A 125 -2.15 -1.02 -13.70
N HIS A 126 -1.53 -0.64 -12.61
CA HIS A 126 -0.62 0.48 -12.63
C HIS A 126 0.47 0.10 -13.63
N LYS A 127 0.60 0.86 -14.72
CA LYS A 127 1.65 0.64 -15.73
C LYS A 127 3.06 0.89 -15.17
N THR A 128 3.17 1.18 -13.88
CA THR A 128 4.43 1.44 -13.18
C THR A 128 4.86 0.17 -12.47
N PHE A 129 6.02 -0.31 -12.85
CA PHE A 129 6.66 -1.46 -12.24
C PHE A 129 7.87 -0.99 -11.45
N PHE A 130 8.14 -1.65 -10.34
CA PHE A 130 9.31 -1.36 -9.49
C PHE A 130 10.16 -2.63 -9.39
N GLY A 131 11.46 -2.43 -9.45
CA GLY A 131 12.41 -3.51 -9.24
C GLY A 131 13.68 -2.99 -8.59
N ILE A 132 14.35 -3.84 -7.86
CA ILE A 132 15.66 -3.58 -7.25
C ILE A 132 16.63 -4.58 -7.84
N GLY A 133 17.80 -4.10 -8.27
CA GLY A 133 18.90 -4.93 -8.71
C GLY A 133 20.15 -4.64 -7.88
N PHE A 134 20.93 -5.67 -7.66
CA PHE A 134 22.14 -5.61 -6.89
C PHE A 134 23.17 -6.58 -7.46
N ASP A 135 24.41 -6.11 -7.65
CA ASP A 135 25.52 -6.96 -8.09
C ASP A 135 26.83 -6.59 -7.40
N ILE A 136 27.69 -7.56 -7.17
CA ILE A 136 29.00 -7.38 -6.55
C ILE A 136 30.06 -8.13 -7.35
N HIS A 137 31.11 -7.43 -7.75
CA HIS A 137 32.29 -8.01 -8.35
C HIS A 137 33.56 -7.59 -7.64
N LYS A 138 34.54 -8.54 -7.53
CA LYS A 138 35.83 -8.28 -6.91
C LYS A 138 36.66 -7.41 -7.83
N LEU A 139 37.30 -6.36 -7.30
CA LEU A 139 38.36 -5.60 -7.99
C LEU A 139 39.64 -6.44 -8.11
N VAL A 140 40.20 -6.46 -9.32
CA VAL A 140 41.47 -7.14 -9.60
C VAL A 140 42.43 -6.19 -10.37
N LYS A 141 43.70 -6.26 -10.05
CA LYS A 141 44.75 -5.46 -10.72
C LYS A 141 44.87 -5.85 -12.19
N ASN A 142 45.40 -4.93 -13.01
CA ASN A 142 45.68 -5.13 -14.42
C ASN A 142 44.46 -5.48 -15.31
N LYS A 143 43.26 -5.15 -14.86
CA LYS A 143 42.05 -5.24 -15.65
C LYS A 143 41.46 -3.84 -15.88
N LYS A 144 40.89 -3.60 -17.05
CA LYS A 144 40.16 -2.35 -17.34
C LYS A 144 38.91 -2.28 -16.52
N LEU A 145 38.56 -1.11 -16.00
CA LEU A 145 37.32 -0.86 -15.29
C LEU A 145 36.25 -0.30 -16.26
N TYR A 146 35.13 -0.97 -16.33
CA TYR A 146 33.94 -0.48 -17.01
C TYR A 146 32.79 -0.34 -16.00
N LEU A 147 32.08 0.78 -16.01
CA LEU A 147 30.93 1.06 -15.18
C LEU A 147 29.85 1.75 -16.04
N GLY A 148 28.71 1.10 -16.21
CA GLY A 148 27.63 1.57 -17.08
C GLY A 148 28.04 1.66 -18.55
N GLY A 149 28.90 0.76 -19.03
CA GLY A 149 29.45 0.76 -20.38
C GLY A 149 30.58 1.78 -20.63
N ILE A 150 30.92 2.62 -19.63
CA ILE A 150 31.97 3.64 -19.74
C ILE A 150 33.27 3.11 -19.16
N LYS A 151 34.37 3.25 -19.91
CA LYS A 151 35.70 2.93 -19.43
C LYS A 151 36.17 3.98 -18.43
N ILE A 152 36.46 3.56 -17.20
CA ILE A 152 37.00 4.43 -16.15
C ILE A 152 38.50 4.27 -16.07
N PRO A 153 39.27 5.37 -16.09
CA PRO A 153 40.74 5.31 -15.91
C PRO A 153 41.10 4.99 -14.46
N PHE A 154 41.27 3.68 -14.19
CA PHE A 154 41.61 3.18 -12.87
C PHE A 154 42.56 1.99 -12.99
N HIS A 155 43.42 1.80 -11.99
CA HIS A 155 44.49 0.77 -11.98
C HIS A 155 44.00 -0.66 -11.80
N SER A 156 42.72 -0.84 -11.50
CA SER A 156 42.05 -2.13 -11.29
C SER A 156 40.71 -2.17 -11.98
N GLY A 157 40.24 -3.34 -12.39
CA GLY A 157 38.91 -3.56 -12.96
C GLY A 157 38.15 -4.67 -12.26
N LEU A 158 36.89 -4.84 -12.60
CA LEU A 158 36.03 -5.83 -12.00
C LEU A 158 36.29 -7.23 -12.56
N LYS A 159 36.35 -8.25 -11.68
CA LYS A 159 36.44 -9.66 -12.07
C LYS A 159 35.07 -10.15 -12.46
N GLY A 160 34.86 -10.48 -13.73
CA GLY A 160 33.59 -11.04 -14.25
C GLY A 160 33.89 -11.83 -15.53
N HIS A 161 32.86 -12.54 -15.99
CA HIS A 161 32.80 -13.15 -17.32
C HIS A 161 32.63 -12.10 -18.35
N SER A 162 32.86 -11.52 -19.17
CA SER A 162 32.78 -10.32 -20.01
C SER A 162 33.54 -9.12 -19.40
N ASP A 163 32.96 -7.96 -19.46
CA ASP A 163 33.50 -6.73 -18.87
C ASP A 163 33.31 -6.61 -17.35
N GLY A 164 32.44 -7.43 -16.79
CA GLY A 164 32.12 -7.44 -15.37
C GLY A 164 31.45 -6.16 -14.88
N ASP A 165 30.65 -5.51 -15.73
CA ASP A 165 29.99 -4.24 -15.43
C ASP A 165 28.85 -4.42 -14.43
N VAL A 166 29.14 -4.18 -13.15
CA VAL A 166 28.18 -4.32 -12.04
C VAL A 166 26.99 -3.38 -12.14
N ILE A 167 27.14 -2.22 -12.81
CA ILE A 167 26.04 -1.26 -12.98
C ILE A 167 25.04 -1.84 -13.98
N LEU A 168 25.50 -2.31 -15.12
CA LEU A 168 24.61 -2.91 -16.13
C LEU A 168 23.93 -4.18 -15.60
N HIS A 169 24.65 -5.05 -14.88
CA HIS A 169 24.05 -6.22 -14.25
C HIS A 169 22.97 -5.85 -13.25
N ALA A 170 23.24 -4.89 -12.34
CA ALA A 170 22.24 -4.42 -11.38
C ALA A 170 21.01 -3.78 -12.05
N ILE A 171 21.21 -3.01 -13.13
CA ILE A 171 20.10 -2.44 -13.89
C ILE A 171 19.26 -3.54 -14.54
N ILE A 172 19.89 -4.55 -15.15
CA ILE A 172 19.18 -5.67 -15.77
C ILE A 172 18.38 -6.44 -14.71
N ASP A 173 18.96 -6.72 -13.54
CA ASP A 173 18.24 -7.40 -12.47
C ASP A 173 17.09 -6.56 -11.91
N ALA A 174 17.25 -5.25 -11.81
CA ALA A 174 16.15 -4.35 -11.43
C ALA A 174 15.02 -4.41 -12.47
N LEU A 175 15.32 -4.38 -13.76
CA LEU A 175 14.33 -4.47 -14.82
C LEU A 175 13.63 -5.84 -14.84
N LEU A 176 14.39 -6.93 -14.72
CA LEU A 176 13.85 -8.29 -14.63
C LEU A 176 12.95 -8.43 -13.41
N GLY A 177 13.36 -7.93 -12.24
CA GLY A 177 12.58 -7.92 -11.02
C GLY A 177 11.28 -7.14 -11.16
N ALA A 178 11.31 -5.94 -11.77
CA ALA A 178 10.13 -5.15 -12.08
C ALA A 178 9.15 -5.91 -12.99
N MET A 179 9.67 -6.72 -13.91
CA MET A 179 8.90 -7.58 -14.81
C MET A 179 8.48 -8.91 -14.18
N ARG A 180 8.74 -9.14 -12.91
CA ARG A 180 8.52 -10.43 -12.20
C ARG A 180 9.24 -11.59 -12.86
N LYS A 181 10.42 -11.35 -13.41
CA LYS A 181 11.31 -12.34 -14.01
C LYS A 181 12.37 -12.80 -13.02
N LYS A 182 13.09 -13.87 -13.37
CA LYS A 182 14.26 -14.34 -12.62
C LYS A 182 15.47 -13.44 -12.90
N ASP A 183 16.53 -13.60 -12.13
CA ASP A 183 17.79 -12.85 -12.25
C ASP A 183 18.54 -13.09 -13.55
N ILE A 184 19.51 -12.22 -13.84
CA ILE A 184 20.33 -12.27 -15.06
C ILE A 184 21.07 -13.61 -15.18
N GLY A 185 21.55 -14.20 -14.08
CA GLY A 185 22.26 -15.47 -14.07
C GLY A 185 21.42 -16.65 -14.54
N THR A 186 20.10 -16.60 -14.35
CA THR A 186 19.16 -17.58 -14.87
C THR A 186 19.05 -17.52 -16.40
N TYR A 187 19.07 -16.32 -16.98
CA TYR A 187 18.95 -16.14 -18.45
C TYR A 187 20.27 -16.27 -19.17
N PHE A 188 21.37 -15.86 -18.55
CA PHE A 188 22.72 -15.85 -19.10
C PHE A 188 23.69 -16.64 -18.19
N PRO A 189 23.50 -17.96 -18.05
CA PRO A 189 24.34 -18.75 -17.17
C PRO A 189 25.79 -18.81 -17.69
N SER A 190 26.74 -18.51 -16.82
CA SER A 190 28.18 -18.43 -17.13
C SER A 190 28.82 -19.73 -17.62
N ASN A 191 28.16 -20.87 -17.42
CA ASN A 191 28.61 -22.19 -17.83
C ASN A 191 28.27 -22.54 -19.31
N ARG A 192 27.51 -21.69 -20.01
CA ARG A 192 27.17 -21.91 -21.43
C ARG A 192 28.14 -21.17 -22.35
N ASN A 193 28.83 -21.90 -23.23
CA ASN A 193 29.78 -21.32 -24.20
C ASN A 193 29.19 -20.28 -25.16
N LYS A 194 27.85 -20.25 -25.32
CA LYS A 194 27.15 -19.27 -26.14
C LYS A 194 27.20 -17.83 -25.59
N PHE A 195 27.52 -17.67 -24.30
CA PHE A 195 27.56 -16.39 -23.58
C PHE A 195 28.96 -16.02 -23.05
N LYS A 196 30.00 -16.67 -23.61
CA LYS A 196 31.41 -16.35 -23.36
C LYS A 196 31.96 -15.37 -24.38
#